data_48b5c80219c9e5539cde53a7f1d92375
#
_entry.id   48b5c80219c9e5539cde53a7f1d92375
#
_cell.length_a   1.000
_cell.length_b   1.000
_cell.length_c   1.000
_cell.angle_alpha   90.00
_cell.angle_beta   90.00
_cell.angle_gamma   90.00
#
_symmetry.space_group_name_H-M   'P 1'
#
loop_
_entity.id
_entity.type
_entity.pdbx_description
1 polymer ?
#
loop_
_entity_poly.entity_id
_entity_poly.type
_entity_poly.pdbx_seq_one_letter_code
_entity_poly.pdbx_strand_id
1 'polypeptide(L)'
;MSRTFETTVQINGAIGSSLTSSFRGATTRLNDLSSRARAVQQEMNRLGRDFRQGTIHQSQYAESTARLSRELRQLENSQRRITALKGTFNNGMNTAKMVAGGAAVGSAYAATAVAVSSLNTASDFEAQMAKVGAKTEASRAEMKALNDEALKLGASSSLSASQVAVAMDELGAKGFDANKIIAAMPGLIAATEASGEDLTLVSNVVTSAINSYGMQASEATRVADVMAMSANKTAAGVGDLGYAFKYAAPVANTLGIKLEELAASTGLLVDKGLAGEQAGTALRMSLIRLSKPPAEAEAALKELNITATDSKGKFKSLATLAKDWEKATAKLSETQKVQYAATIFGVEASTAMLSLFSTGPEKINEMTTALEKSGCAASKAAEIMKDNYAGSK
;
A
#
# COMPACT_ATOMS: atom_id res chain seq x y z
N MET A 1 -44.84 -33.72 -41.94
CA MET A 1 -43.69 -34.58 -41.55
C MET A 1 -42.58 -33.71 -41.03
N SER A 2 -42.48 -33.61 -39.72
CA SER A 2 -41.43 -32.84 -39.03
C SER A 2 -40.21 -33.76 -38.81
N ARG A 3 -39.07 -33.42 -39.40
CA ARG A 3 -37.80 -34.12 -39.16
C ARG A 3 -37.13 -33.46 -37.96
N THR A 4 -37.15 -34.14 -36.81
CA THR A 4 -36.33 -33.82 -35.64
C THR A 4 -34.94 -34.35 -35.88
N PHE A 5 -33.92 -33.45 -35.93
CA PHE A 5 -32.52 -33.88 -35.94
C PHE A 5 -32.09 -33.99 -34.46
N GLU A 6 -31.91 -35.23 -33.99
CA GLU A 6 -31.19 -35.51 -32.75
C GLU A 6 -29.70 -35.47 -33.03
N THR A 7 -29.03 -34.42 -32.59
CA THR A 7 -27.58 -34.38 -32.56
C THR A 7 -27.14 -34.69 -31.12
N THR A 8 -26.87 -35.95 -30.82
CA THR A 8 -26.28 -36.35 -29.54
C THR A 8 -24.79 -36.11 -29.59
N VAL A 9 -24.31 -35.02 -28.99
CA VAL A 9 -22.87 -34.77 -28.82
C VAL A 9 -22.40 -35.50 -27.57
N GLN A 10 -21.68 -36.59 -27.74
CA GLN A 10 -21.00 -37.32 -26.66
C GLN A 10 -19.79 -36.51 -26.15
N ILE A 11 -20.00 -35.62 -25.20
CA ILE A 11 -18.93 -34.80 -24.55
C ILE A 11 -18.48 -35.44 -23.21
N ASN A 12 -19.08 -36.52 -22.76
CA ASN A 12 -18.94 -37.07 -21.41
C ASN A 12 -17.54 -37.63 -21.02
N GLY A 13 -16.66 -37.92 -21.95
CA GLY A 13 -15.34 -38.51 -21.64
C GLY A 13 -14.22 -37.46 -21.55
N ALA A 14 -14.26 -36.44 -22.41
CA ALA A 14 -13.16 -35.44 -22.51
C ALA A 14 -13.19 -34.38 -21.40
N ILE A 15 -14.38 -33.94 -20.99
CA ILE A 15 -14.53 -32.93 -19.92
C ILE A 15 -14.11 -33.51 -18.56
N GLY A 16 -14.46 -34.76 -18.27
CA GLY A 16 -14.09 -35.43 -17.03
C GLY A 16 -12.57 -35.57 -16.86
N SER A 17 -11.85 -35.93 -17.92
CA SER A 17 -10.39 -36.12 -17.90
C SER A 17 -9.64 -34.78 -17.81
N SER A 18 -10.05 -33.76 -18.53
CA SER A 18 -9.48 -32.40 -18.48
C SER A 18 -9.70 -31.76 -17.11
N LEU A 19 -10.89 -31.90 -16.55
CA LEU A 19 -11.19 -31.38 -15.21
C LEU A 19 -10.40 -32.10 -14.13
N THR A 20 -10.29 -33.45 -14.21
CA THR A 20 -9.51 -34.24 -13.27
C THR A 20 -8.02 -33.96 -13.36
N SER A 21 -7.48 -33.72 -14.56
CA SER A 21 -6.08 -33.33 -14.74
C SER A 21 -5.79 -31.95 -14.20
N SER A 22 -6.67 -30.97 -14.41
CA SER A 22 -6.57 -29.60 -13.85
C SER A 22 -6.63 -29.63 -12.31
N PHE A 23 -7.47 -30.49 -11.74
CA PHE A 23 -7.59 -30.65 -10.29
C PHE A 23 -6.35 -31.33 -9.67
N ARG A 24 -5.80 -32.31 -10.33
CA ARG A 24 -4.50 -32.91 -9.93
C ARG A 24 -3.40 -31.86 -9.99
N GLY A 25 -3.35 -31.05 -11.06
CA GLY A 25 -2.40 -29.95 -11.20
C GLY A 25 -2.52 -28.91 -10.07
N ALA A 26 -3.74 -28.51 -9.72
CA ALA A 26 -3.98 -27.58 -8.60
C ALA A 26 -3.56 -28.20 -7.26
N THR A 27 -3.86 -29.47 -7.01
CA THR A 27 -3.46 -30.17 -5.77
C THR A 27 -1.94 -30.30 -5.68
N THR A 28 -1.27 -30.64 -6.79
CA THR A 28 0.20 -30.72 -6.84
C THR A 28 0.84 -29.36 -6.56
N ARG A 29 0.33 -28.29 -7.16
CA ARG A 29 0.80 -26.91 -6.89
C ARG A 29 0.58 -26.50 -5.44
N LEU A 30 -0.55 -26.88 -4.84
CA LEU A 30 -0.86 -26.58 -3.43
C LEU A 30 0.11 -27.28 -2.48
N ASN A 31 0.46 -28.54 -2.79
CA ASN A 31 1.45 -29.30 -2.03
C ASN A 31 2.87 -28.72 -2.19
N ASP A 32 3.24 -28.27 -3.40
CA ASP A 32 4.52 -27.60 -3.67
C ASP A 32 4.62 -26.27 -2.88
N LEU A 33 3.58 -25.43 -2.94
CA LEU A 33 3.52 -24.19 -2.18
C LEU A 33 3.60 -24.44 -0.67
N SER A 34 2.91 -25.44 -0.15
CA SER A 34 2.99 -25.83 1.26
C SER A 34 4.38 -26.31 1.67
N SER A 35 5.07 -27.00 0.78
CA SER A 35 6.44 -27.50 1.01
C SER A 35 7.44 -26.34 1.03
N ARG A 36 7.30 -25.38 0.10
CA ARG A 36 8.12 -24.17 0.05
C ARG A 36 7.87 -23.27 1.26
N ALA A 37 6.63 -23.07 1.66
CA ALA A 37 6.30 -22.27 2.85
C ALA A 37 6.93 -22.87 4.12
N ARG A 38 6.90 -24.20 4.26
CA ARG A 38 7.58 -24.90 5.37
C ARG A 38 9.09 -24.74 5.31
N ALA A 39 9.71 -24.79 4.13
CA ALA A 39 11.15 -24.59 3.96
C ALA A 39 11.56 -23.17 4.36
N VAL A 40 10.82 -22.15 3.92
CA VAL A 40 11.04 -20.74 4.31
C VAL A 40 10.92 -20.58 5.82
N GLN A 41 9.91 -21.18 6.46
CA GLN A 41 9.74 -21.14 7.91
C GLN A 41 10.89 -21.81 8.66
N GLN A 42 11.41 -22.92 8.15
CA GLN A 42 12.58 -23.61 8.73
C GLN A 42 13.83 -22.76 8.61
N GLU A 43 14.03 -22.06 7.48
CA GLU A 43 15.15 -21.18 7.26
C GLU A 43 15.09 -19.94 8.17
N MET A 44 13.90 -19.34 8.38
CA MET A 44 13.70 -18.29 9.37
C MET A 44 14.05 -18.75 10.79
N ASN A 45 13.63 -19.95 11.16
CA ASN A 45 13.96 -20.53 12.46
C ASN A 45 15.47 -20.80 12.62
N ARG A 46 16.15 -21.22 11.53
CA ARG A 46 17.60 -21.39 11.51
C ARG A 46 18.32 -20.05 11.69
N LEU A 47 17.95 -19.04 10.91
CA LEU A 47 18.50 -17.69 11.05
C LEU A 47 18.34 -17.13 12.48
N GLY A 48 17.19 -17.38 13.10
CA GLY A 48 16.95 -17.00 14.49
C GLY A 48 17.87 -17.71 15.49
N ARG A 49 18.27 -18.95 15.22
CA ARG A 49 19.27 -19.67 16.03
C ARG A 49 20.67 -19.12 15.80
N ASP A 50 21.05 -18.94 14.53
CA ASP A 50 22.37 -18.46 14.13
C ASP A 50 22.64 -17.04 14.67
N PHE A 51 21.61 -16.20 14.69
CA PHE A 51 21.67 -14.87 15.31
C PHE A 51 21.88 -14.95 16.83
N ARG A 52 21.12 -15.81 17.54
CA ARG A 52 21.28 -16.00 18.99
C ARG A 52 22.66 -16.60 19.36
N GLN A 53 23.26 -17.36 18.46
CA GLN A 53 24.59 -17.93 18.64
C GLN A 53 25.71 -16.96 18.23
N GLY A 54 25.37 -15.76 17.74
CA GLY A 54 26.35 -14.75 17.31
C GLY A 54 27.10 -15.09 16.02
N THR A 55 26.62 -16.07 15.26
CA THR A 55 27.24 -16.49 13.99
C THR A 55 26.92 -15.57 12.81
N ILE A 56 25.89 -14.74 12.94
CA ILE A 56 25.52 -13.73 11.94
C ILE A 56 25.29 -12.36 12.60
N HIS A 57 25.62 -11.29 11.86
CA HIS A 57 25.45 -9.92 12.33
C HIS A 57 23.96 -9.47 12.24
N GLN A 58 23.61 -8.49 13.08
CA GLN A 58 22.24 -7.96 13.16
C GLN A 58 21.70 -7.46 11.79
N SER A 59 22.55 -6.83 10.98
CA SER A 59 22.18 -6.37 9.63
C SER A 59 21.83 -7.54 8.70
N GLN A 60 22.63 -8.59 8.70
CA GLN A 60 22.41 -9.80 7.90
C GLN A 60 21.13 -10.54 8.35
N TYR A 61 20.90 -10.61 9.66
CA TYR A 61 19.68 -11.18 10.22
C TYR A 61 18.43 -10.41 9.78
N ALA A 62 18.45 -9.06 9.88
CA ALA A 62 17.35 -8.19 9.51
C ALA A 62 17.02 -8.30 8.00
N GLU A 63 18.04 -8.23 7.14
CA GLU A 63 17.88 -8.33 5.69
C GLU A 63 17.30 -9.70 5.26
N SER A 64 17.90 -10.78 5.77
CA SER A 64 17.47 -12.14 5.45
C SER A 64 16.05 -12.41 5.95
N THR A 65 15.71 -11.95 7.15
CA THR A 65 14.36 -12.10 7.72
C THR A 65 13.33 -11.32 6.93
N ALA A 66 13.65 -10.10 6.48
CA ALA A 66 12.78 -9.28 5.64
C ALA A 66 12.55 -9.92 4.27
N ARG A 67 13.57 -10.53 3.66
CA ARG A 67 13.45 -11.27 2.38
C ARG A 67 12.56 -12.48 2.54
N LEU A 68 12.83 -13.33 3.52
CA LEU A 68 12.07 -14.56 3.77
C LEU A 68 10.62 -14.28 4.18
N SER A 69 10.36 -13.21 4.92
CA SER A 69 9.00 -12.79 5.28
C SER A 69 8.19 -12.32 4.07
N ARG A 70 8.83 -11.67 3.09
CA ARG A 70 8.18 -11.32 1.81
C ARG A 70 7.85 -12.57 0.99
N GLU A 71 8.79 -13.50 0.89
CA GLU A 71 8.60 -14.77 0.19
C GLU A 71 7.49 -15.60 0.83
N LEU A 72 7.45 -15.70 2.16
CA LEU A 72 6.39 -16.41 2.88
C LEU A 72 5.02 -15.82 2.60
N ARG A 73 4.88 -14.50 2.65
CA ARG A 73 3.61 -13.81 2.31
C ARG A 73 3.15 -14.08 0.89
N GLN A 74 4.07 -14.10 -0.09
CA GLN A 74 3.73 -14.43 -1.47
C GLN A 74 3.24 -15.87 -1.62
N LEU A 75 3.90 -16.82 -0.94
CA LEU A 75 3.50 -18.23 -0.94
C LEU A 75 2.13 -18.43 -0.28
N GLU A 76 1.88 -17.79 0.87
CA GLU A 76 0.59 -17.84 1.56
C GLU A 76 -0.54 -17.24 0.73
N ASN A 77 -0.32 -16.11 0.07
CA ASN A 77 -1.31 -15.50 -0.81
C ASN A 77 -1.63 -16.40 -2.00
N SER A 78 -0.61 -17.03 -2.60
CA SER A 78 -0.80 -17.99 -3.68
C SER A 78 -1.56 -19.24 -3.22
N GLN A 79 -1.27 -19.72 -2.02
CA GLN A 79 -1.96 -20.85 -1.40
C GLN A 79 -3.43 -20.51 -1.12
N ARG A 80 -3.73 -19.33 -0.58
CA ARG A 80 -5.10 -18.87 -0.34
C ARG A 80 -5.92 -18.81 -1.63
N ARG A 81 -5.33 -18.27 -2.72
CA ARG A 81 -6.00 -18.22 -4.04
C ARG A 81 -6.36 -19.62 -4.55
N ILE A 82 -5.44 -20.57 -4.50
CA ILE A 82 -5.70 -21.94 -4.97
C ILE A 82 -6.71 -22.66 -4.06
N THR A 83 -6.65 -22.43 -2.74
CA THR A 83 -7.60 -23.02 -1.78
C THR A 83 -9.00 -22.47 -1.97
N ALA A 84 -9.15 -21.18 -2.24
CA ALA A 84 -10.44 -20.55 -2.56
C ALA A 84 -11.05 -21.16 -3.83
N LEU A 85 -10.27 -21.32 -4.90
CA LEU A 85 -10.69 -22.00 -6.13
C LEU A 85 -11.14 -23.45 -5.87
N LYS A 86 -10.42 -24.18 -5.01
CA LYS A 86 -10.78 -25.55 -4.61
C LYS A 86 -12.07 -25.61 -3.81
N GLY A 87 -12.29 -24.65 -2.90
CA GLY A 87 -13.52 -24.55 -2.11
C GLY A 87 -14.74 -24.27 -2.98
N THR A 88 -14.64 -23.34 -3.92
CA THR A 88 -15.69 -23.01 -4.89
C THR A 88 -16.05 -24.21 -5.77
N PHE A 89 -15.03 -24.96 -6.21
CA PHE A 89 -15.23 -26.15 -7.01
C PHE A 89 -15.89 -27.30 -6.24
N ASN A 90 -15.47 -27.56 -4.99
CA ASN A 90 -16.08 -28.61 -4.16
C ASN A 90 -17.55 -28.29 -3.81
N ASN A 91 -17.86 -27.04 -3.54
CA ASN A 91 -19.24 -26.61 -3.30
C ASN A 91 -20.09 -26.78 -4.57
N GLY A 92 -19.56 -26.40 -5.73
CA GLY A 92 -20.23 -26.64 -7.02
C GLY A 92 -20.49 -28.13 -7.30
N MET A 93 -19.51 -29.00 -7.01
CA MET A 93 -19.67 -30.47 -7.19
C MET A 93 -20.68 -31.10 -6.21
N ASN A 94 -20.77 -30.61 -4.97
CA ASN A 94 -21.74 -31.11 -4.00
C ASN A 94 -23.17 -30.68 -4.37
N THR A 95 -23.36 -29.47 -4.87
CA THR A 95 -24.65 -28.99 -5.40
C THR A 95 -25.03 -29.79 -6.64
N ALA A 96 -24.07 -30.13 -7.50
CA ALA A 96 -24.26 -30.95 -8.67
C ALA A 96 -24.71 -32.40 -8.36
N LYS A 97 -24.19 -33.00 -7.30
CA LYS A 97 -24.63 -34.35 -6.85
C LYS A 97 -26.06 -34.37 -6.33
N MET A 98 -26.55 -33.25 -5.79
CA MET A 98 -27.97 -33.15 -5.35
C MET A 98 -28.95 -33.03 -6.52
N VAL A 99 -28.54 -32.54 -7.69
CA VAL A 99 -29.39 -32.33 -8.86
C VAL A 99 -29.37 -33.53 -9.82
N ALA A 100 -28.37 -34.41 -9.71
CA ALA A 100 -28.14 -35.55 -10.63
C ALA A 100 -29.11 -36.77 -10.46
N GLY A 101 -30.25 -36.58 -9.77
CA GLY A 101 -31.32 -37.59 -9.65
C GLY A 101 -32.27 -37.70 -10.84
N GLY A 102 -32.04 -37.00 -11.95
CA GLY A 102 -32.96 -37.02 -13.11
C GLY A 102 -32.28 -36.48 -14.38
N ALA A 103 -32.11 -37.38 -15.31
CA ALA A 103 -31.86 -37.28 -16.77
C ALA A 103 -31.48 -35.92 -17.42
N ALA A 104 -30.42 -35.93 -18.22
CA ALA A 104 -30.04 -35.01 -19.29
C ALA A 104 -29.51 -33.61 -18.86
N VAL A 105 -28.24 -33.51 -18.41
CA VAL A 105 -27.66 -32.19 -18.06
C VAL A 105 -26.16 -32.10 -18.38
N GLY A 106 -25.73 -32.36 -19.61
CA GLY A 106 -24.32 -32.08 -20.02
C GLY A 106 -24.01 -30.61 -20.30
N SER A 107 -24.98 -29.83 -20.76
CA SER A 107 -24.82 -28.41 -21.10
C SER A 107 -25.26 -27.44 -19.99
N ALA A 108 -26.11 -27.85 -19.07
CA ALA A 108 -26.56 -27.06 -17.94
C ALA A 108 -25.50 -26.91 -16.83
N TYR A 109 -24.51 -27.81 -16.77
CA TYR A 109 -23.47 -27.81 -15.73
C TYR A 109 -22.47 -26.66 -15.86
N ALA A 110 -22.01 -26.37 -17.09
CA ALA A 110 -21.12 -25.24 -17.32
C ALA A 110 -21.85 -23.91 -17.06
N ALA A 111 -23.12 -23.83 -17.51
CA ALA A 111 -23.95 -22.64 -17.32
C ALA A 111 -24.35 -22.44 -15.84
N THR A 112 -24.64 -23.50 -15.09
CA THR A 112 -24.98 -23.37 -13.65
C THR A 112 -23.78 -23.10 -12.78
N ALA A 113 -22.60 -23.64 -13.06
CA ALA A 113 -21.36 -23.31 -12.32
C ALA A 113 -20.96 -21.84 -12.53
N VAL A 114 -21.07 -21.33 -13.75
CA VAL A 114 -20.87 -19.90 -14.07
C VAL A 114 -21.97 -19.05 -13.45
N ALA A 115 -23.23 -19.47 -13.50
CA ALA A 115 -24.34 -18.74 -12.92
C ALA A 115 -24.26 -18.68 -11.37
N VAL A 116 -23.89 -19.77 -10.69
CA VAL A 116 -23.73 -19.79 -9.23
C VAL A 116 -22.53 -18.97 -8.79
N SER A 117 -21.41 -19.01 -9.49
CA SER A 117 -20.27 -18.16 -9.19
C SER A 117 -20.58 -16.69 -9.44
N SER A 118 -21.31 -16.38 -10.51
CA SER A 118 -21.78 -15.00 -10.80
C SER A 118 -22.79 -14.50 -9.78
N LEU A 119 -23.71 -15.37 -9.31
CA LEU A 119 -24.68 -15.02 -8.26
C LEU A 119 -24.00 -14.77 -6.91
N ASN A 120 -23.02 -15.58 -6.52
CA ASN A 120 -22.24 -15.35 -5.29
C ASN A 120 -21.44 -14.06 -5.37
N THR A 121 -20.78 -13.81 -6.51
CA THR A 121 -20.03 -12.56 -6.72
C THR A 121 -20.94 -11.34 -6.71
N ALA A 122 -22.14 -11.43 -7.30
CA ALA A 122 -23.13 -10.36 -7.28
C ALA A 122 -23.66 -10.14 -5.86
N SER A 123 -23.96 -11.21 -5.13
CA SER A 123 -24.41 -11.12 -3.73
C SER A 123 -23.36 -10.54 -2.81
N ASP A 124 -22.07 -10.91 -2.98
CA ASP A 124 -20.95 -10.35 -2.23
C ASP A 124 -20.76 -8.85 -2.54
N PHE A 125 -20.88 -8.47 -3.80
CA PHE A 125 -20.83 -7.07 -4.23
C PHE A 125 -21.99 -6.26 -3.63
N GLU A 126 -23.22 -6.74 -3.74
CA GLU A 126 -24.40 -6.09 -3.15
C GLU A 126 -24.29 -5.94 -1.64
N ALA A 127 -23.80 -6.98 -0.94
CA ALA A 127 -23.58 -6.94 0.50
C ALA A 127 -22.53 -5.90 0.90
N GLN A 128 -21.45 -5.74 0.14
CA GLN A 128 -20.46 -4.71 0.38
C GLN A 128 -21.01 -3.31 0.10
N MET A 129 -21.73 -3.14 -1.02
CA MET A 129 -22.36 -1.85 -1.36
C MET A 129 -23.43 -1.45 -0.35
N ALA A 130 -24.14 -2.40 0.24
CA ALA A 130 -25.09 -2.11 1.34
C ALA A 130 -24.38 -1.54 2.57
N LYS A 131 -23.15 -2.02 2.90
CA LYS A 131 -22.32 -1.45 3.97
C LYS A 131 -21.88 -0.03 3.64
N VAL A 132 -21.46 0.20 2.39
CA VAL A 132 -21.10 1.55 1.91
C VAL A 132 -22.29 2.50 2.12
N GLY A 133 -23.48 2.09 1.69
CA GLY A 133 -24.71 2.89 1.86
C GLY A 133 -25.03 3.20 3.32
N ALA A 134 -24.88 2.20 4.21
CA ALA A 134 -25.12 2.38 5.63
C ALA A 134 -24.14 3.36 6.30
N LYS A 135 -22.87 3.39 5.86
CA LYS A 135 -21.84 4.27 6.42
C LYS A 135 -21.86 5.68 5.84
N THR A 136 -22.24 5.82 4.58
CA THR A 136 -22.28 7.11 3.87
C THR A 136 -23.62 7.82 3.99
N GLU A 137 -24.64 7.14 4.51
CA GLU A 137 -26.04 7.61 4.51
C GLU A 137 -26.51 8.05 3.12
N ALA A 138 -25.97 7.40 2.08
CA ALA A 138 -26.17 7.78 0.70
C ALA A 138 -27.62 7.62 0.25
N SER A 139 -28.15 8.62 -0.43
CA SER A 139 -29.42 8.57 -1.12
C SER A 139 -29.44 7.49 -2.20
N ARG A 140 -30.63 7.13 -2.68
CA ARG A 140 -30.76 6.15 -3.78
C ARG A 140 -29.99 6.56 -5.05
N ALA A 141 -29.93 7.86 -5.36
CA ALA A 141 -29.20 8.37 -6.52
C ALA A 141 -27.66 8.25 -6.31
N GLU A 142 -27.18 8.60 -5.12
CA GLU A 142 -25.77 8.47 -4.77
C GLU A 142 -25.33 7.01 -4.71
N MET A 143 -26.16 6.12 -4.16
CA MET A 143 -25.89 4.68 -4.20
C MET A 143 -25.81 4.13 -5.62
N LYS A 144 -26.65 4.63 -6.52
CA LYS A 144 -26.52 4.26 -7.93
C LYS A 144 -25.20 4.71 -8.51
N ALA A 145 -24.78 5.96 -8.24
CA ALA A 145 -23.49 6.49 -8.72
C ALA A 145 -22.28 5.71 -8.13
N LEU A 146 -22.33 5.34 -6.85
CA LEU A 146 -21.31 4.50 -6.22
C LEU A 146 -21.23 3.11 -6.84
N ASN A 147 -22.38 2.47 -7.10
CA ASN A 147 -22.44 1.17 -7.78
C ASN A 147 -21.85 1.25 -9.20
N ASP A 148 -22.28 2.26 -9.97
CA ASP A 148 -21.83 2.45 -11.35
C ASP A 148 -20.29 2.67 -11.38
N GLU A 149 -19.75 3.48 -10.47
CA GLU A 149 -18.31 3.72 -10.38
C GLU A 149 -17.54 2.48 -9.90
N ALA A 150 -18.06 1.70 -8.93
CA ALA A 150 -17.44 0.47 -8.50
C ALA A 150 -17.33 -0.57 -9.63
N LEU A 151 -18.41 -0.72 -10.42
CA LEU A 151 -18.43 -1.60 -11.58
C LEU A 151 -17.47 -1.12 -12.68
N LYS A 152 -17.46 0.18 -12.98
CA LYS A 152 -16.56 0.81 -13.95
C LYS A 152 -15.11 0.60 -13.58
N LEU A 153 -14.72 0.90 -12.35
CA LEU A 153 -13.36 0.75 -11.85
C LEU A 153 -12.94 -0.73 -11.79
N GLY A 154 -13.85 -1.62 -11.38
CA GLY A 154 -13.60 -3.06 -11.41
C GLY A 154 -13.39 -3.62 -12.82
N ALA A 155 -14.04 -3.01 -13.84
CA ALA A 155 -13.85 -3.42 -15.24
C ALA A 155 -12.58 -2.85 -15.87
N SER A 156 -12.08 -1.69 -15.39
CA SER A 156 -10.94 -0.96 -15.97
C SER A 156 -9.62 -1.14 -15.20
N SER A 157 -9.63 -1.88 -14.08
CA SER A 157 -8.46 -2.10 -13.24
C SER A 157 -8.17 -3.59 -13.03
N SER A 158 -7.08 -3.90 -12.35
CA SER A 158 -6.73 -5.26 -11.93
C SER A 158 -7.57 -5.78 -10.76
N LEU A 159 -8.44 -4.93 -10.19
CA LEU A 159 -9.27 -5.22 -9.03
C LEU A 159 -10.68 -5.61 -9.45
N SER A 160 -11.32 -6.48 -8.69
CA SER A 160 -12.74 -6.79 -8.90
C SER A 160 -13.63 -5.67 -8.34
N ALA A 161 -14.87 -5.54 -8.85
CA ALA A 161 -15.85 -4.59 -8.35
C ALA A 161 -16.09 -4.76 -6.82
N SER A 162 -16.06 -6.00 -6.31
CA SER A 162 -16.19 -6.28 -4.87
C SER A 162 -15.02 -5.74 -4.06
N GLN A 163 -13.79 -5.82 -4.59
CA GLN A 163 -12.61 -5.21 -3.93
C GLN A 163 -12.70 -3.68 -3.93
N VAL A 164 -13.17 -3.10 -5.03
CA VAL A 164 -13.46 -1.65 -5.10
C VAL A 164 -14.51 -1.27 -4.06
N ALA A 165 -15.59 -2.04 -3.92
CA ALA A 165 -16.62 -1.81 -2.92
C ALA A 165 -16.09 -1.89 -1.48
N VAL A 166 -15.14 -2.80 -1.19
CA VAL A 166 -14.48 -2.86 0.12
C VAL A 166 -13.71 -1.57 0.40
N ALA A 167 -12.99 -1.02 -0.58
CA ALA A 167 -12.30 0.25 -0.39
C ALA A 167 -13.27 1.43 -0.20
N MET A 168 -14.39 1.44 -0.92
CA MET A 168 -15.45 2.43 -0.70
C MET A 168 -16.02 2.35 0.72
N ASP A 169 -16.21 1.13 1.25
CA ASP A 169 -16.64 0.88 2.63
C ASP A 169 -15.64 1.43 3.66
N GLU A 170 -14.34 1.24 3.43
CA GLU A 170 -13.27 1.80 4.27
C GLU A 170 -13.27 3.34 4.27
N LEU A 171 -13.47 3.96 3.10
CA LEU A 171 -13.59 5.42 2.99
C LEU A 171 -14.84 5.95 3.72
N GLY A 172 -15.97 5.26 3.57
CA GLY A 172 -17.20 5.56 4.29
C GLY A 172 -17.01 5.49 5.81
N ALA A 173 -16.29 4.48 6.31
CA ALA A 173 -15.93 4.35 7.72
C ALA A 173 -15.07 5.53 8.24
N LYS A 174 -14.38 6.23 7.35
CA LYS A 174 -13.56 7.41 7.67
C LYS A 174 -14.29 8.74 7.45
N GLY A 175 -15.60 8.69 7.23
CA GLY A 175 -16.47 9.86 7.12
C GLY A 175 -16.50 10.49 5.72
N PHE A 176 -16.06 9.77 4.69
CA PHE A 176 -16.23 10.23 3.32
C PHE A 176 -17.68 10.00 2.88
N ASP A 177 -18.30 11.04 2.33
CA ASP A 177 -19.58 10.94 1.65
C ASP A 177 -19.43 10.32 0.24
N ALA A 178 -20.55 10.01 -0.41
CA ALA A 178 -20.55 9.34 -1.72
C ALA A 178 -19.71 10.09 -2.79
N ASN A 179 -19.81 11.41 -2.83
CA ASN A 179 -19.10 12.23 -3.81
C ASN A 179 -17.59 12.23 -3.55
N LYS A 180 -17.18 12.29 -2.28
CA LYS A 180 -15.77 12.20 -1.89
C LYS A 180 -15.19 10.83 -2.21
N ILE A 181 -15.96 9.76 -1.98
CA ILE A 181 -15.54 8.40 -2.32
C ILE A 181 -15.31 8.28 -3.83
N ILE A 182 -16.29 8.69 -4.64
CA ILE A 182 -16.15 8.63 -6.11
C ILE A 182 -14.95 9.44 -6.58
N ALA A 183 -14.71 10.62 -6.00
CA ALA A 183 -13.57 11.46 -6.36
C ALA A 183 -12.21 10.86 -5.96
N ALA A 184 -12.14 10.12 -4.84
CA ALA A 184 -10.89 9.54 -4.34
C ALA A 184 -10.52 8.21 -5.03
N MET A 185 -11.51 7.40 -5.41
CA MET A 185 -11.30 6.03 -5.88
C MET A 185 -10.33 5.87 -7.05
N PRO A 186 -10.34 6.71 -8.11
CA PRO A 186 -9.37 6.56 -9.20
C PRO A 186 -7.92 6.67 -8.75
N GLY A 187 -7.62 7.61 -7.84
CA GLY A 187 -6.28 7.77 -7.27
C GLY A 187 -5.86 6.57 -6.41
N LEU A 188 -6.78 6.02 -5.62
CA LEU A 188 -6.53 4.84 -4.79
C LEU A 188 -6.24 3.60 -5.64
N ILE A 189 -7.01 3.39 -6.70
CA ILE A 189 -6.81 2.28 -7.64
C ILE A 189 -5.43 2.42 -8.31
N ALA A 190 -5.10 3.60 -8.85
CA ALA A 190 -3.82 3.85 -9.48
C ALA A 190 -2.64 3.63 -8.51
N ALA A 191 -2.75 4.09 -7.26
CA ALA A 191 -1.73 3.85 -6.24
C ALA A 191 -1.58 2.37 -5.88
N THR A 192 -2.68 1.63 -5.78
CA THR A 192 -2.70 0.19 -5.52
C THR A 192 -2.02 -0.58 -6.65
N GLU A 193 -2.35 -0.27 -7.88
CA GLU A 193 -1.75 -0.92 -9.06
C GLU A 193 -0.27 -0.56 -9.22
N ALA A 194 0.10 0.70 -8.95
CA ALA A 194 1.47 1.17 -9.03
C ALA A 194 2.39 0.59 -7.94
N SER A 195 1.86 0.37 -6.75
CA SER A 195 2.64 -0.16 -5.61
C SER A 195 2.61 -1.68 -5.51
N GLY A 196 1.60 -2.33 -6.07
CA GLY A 196 1.32 -3.75 -5.84
C GLY A 196 0.89 -4.09 -4.42
N GLU A 197 0.61 -3.07 -3.60
CA GLU A 197 0.18 -3.23 -2.21
C GLU A 197 -1.33 -3.48 -2.11
N ASP A 198 -1.79 -3.88 -0.93
CA ASP A 198 -3.21 -4.09 -0.68
C ASP A 198 -3.99 -2.76 -0.73
N LEU A 199 -5.17 -2.79 -1.38
CA LEU A 199 -6.03 -1.61 -1.54
C LEU A 199 -6.44 -0.99 -0.19
N THR A 200 -6.64 -1.80 0.85
CA THR A 200 -6.98 -1.33 2.19
C THR A 200 -5.81 -0.55 2.80
N LEU A 201 -4.58 -1.03 2.65
CA LEU A 201 -3.39 -0.32 3.08
C LEU A 201 -3.25 1.03 2.37
N VAL A 202 -3.33 1.02 1.03
CA VAL A 202 -3.25 2.24 0.20
C VAL A 202 -4.35 3.23 0.60
N SER A 203 -5.60 2.77 0.74
CA SER A 203 -6.73 3.60 1.17
C SER A 203 -6.49 4.23 2.55
N ASN A 204 -5.93 3.47 3.48
CA ASN A 204 -5.59 3.95 4.80
C ASN A 204 -4.52 5.05 4.77
N VAL A 205 -3.48 4.88 3.98
CA VAL A 205 -2.38 5.83 3.86
C VAL A 205 -2.84 7.12 3.17
N VAL A 206 -3.51 7.00 2.02
CA VAL A 206 -4.04 8.17 1.27
C VAL A 206 -5.04 8.96 2.11
N THR A 207 -5.97 8.27 2.79
CA THR A 207 -6.95 8.94 3.65
C THR A 207 -6.29 9.63 4.83
N SER A 208 -5.26 9.01 5.44
CA SER A 208 -4.50 9.63 6.53
C SER A 208 -3.79 10.91 6.06
N ALA A 209 -3.22 10.91 4.86
CA ALA A 209 -2.61 12.08 4.27
C ALA A 209 -3.64 13.19 4.02
N ILE A 210 -4.76 12.87 3.36
CA ILE A 210 -5.85 13.79 3.07
C ILE A 210 -6.37 14.45 4.36
N ASN A 211 -6.69 13.63 5.37
CA ASN A 211 -7.24 14.14 6.64
C ASN A 211 -6.22 14.98 7.42
N SER A 212 -4.95 14.53 7.46
CA SER A 212 -3.89 15.25 8.21
C SER A 212 -3.52 16.59 7.59
N TYR A 213 -3.62 16.71 6.27
CA TYR A 213 -3.35 17.96 5.55
C TYR A 213 -4.60 18.81 5.27
N GLY A 214 -5.80 18.34 5.66
CA GLY A 214 -7.06 19.03 5.37
C GLY A 214 -7.35 19.15 3.87
N MET A 215 -6.88 18.18 3.08
CA MET A 215 -7.03 18.18 1.62
C MET A 215 -8.44 17.76 1.20
N GLN A 216 -8.83 18.12 -0.02
CA GLN A 216 -10.07 17.60 -0.60
C GLN A 216 -9.90 16.16 -1.05
N ALA A 217 -10.98 15.38 -1.03
CA ALA A 217 -10.95 13.98 -1.47
C ALA A 217 -10.50 13.82 -2.93
N SER A 218 -10.77 14.79 -3.80
CA SER A 218 -10.29 14.85 -5.18
C SER A 218 -8.77 14.90 -5.31
N GLU A 219 -8.06 15.28 -4.25
CA GLU A 219 -6.59 15.29 -4.23
C GLU A 219 -5.99 13.89 -3.95
N ALA A 220 -6.82 12.86 -3.78
CA ALA A 220 -6.35 11.48 -3.61
C ALA A 220 -5.39 11.03 -4.73
N THR A 221 -5.65 11.44 -5.97
CA THR A 221 -4.76 11.18 -7.11
C THR A 221 -3.40 11.84 -6.92
N ARG A 222 -3.34 13.10 -6.42
CA ARG A 222 -2.08 13.77 -6.11
C ARG A 222 -1.30 13.03 -5.01
N VAL A 223 -1.98 12.60 -3.95
CA VAL A 223 -1.33 11.80 -2.90
C VAL A 223 -0.79 10.49 -3.46
N ALA A 224 -1.57 9.81 -4.31
CA ALA A 224 -1.17 8.59 -5.01
C ALA A 224 0.08 8.82 -5.90
N ASP A 225 0.12 9.92 -6.64
CA ASP A 225 1.25 10.28 -7.49
C ASP A 225 2.52 10.54 -6.67
N VAL A 226 2.40 11.24 -5.54
CA VAL A 226 3.52 11.46 -4.60
C VAL A 226 4.03 10.14 -4.05
N MET A 227 3.14 9.22 -3.65
CA MET A 227 3.52 7.89 -3.15
C MET A 227 4.23 7.07 -4.22
N ALA A 228 3.68 7.00 -5.42
CA ALA A 228 4.27 6.26 -6.54
C ALA A 228 5.64 6.83 -6.93
N MET A 229 5.76 8.16 -7.01
CA MET A 229 7.03 8.80 -7.33
C MET A 229 8.08 8.60 -6.21
N SER A 230 7.66 8.66 -4.94
CA SER A 230 8.55 8.38 -3.80
C SER A 230 9.08 6.95 -3.86
N ALA A 231 8.20 5.95 -4.05
CA ALA A 231 8.58 4.56 -4.18
C ALA A 231 9.50 4.28 -5.38
N ASN A 232 9.34 5.03 -6.48
CA ASN A 232 10.21 4.91 -7.66
C ASN A 232 11.60 5.54 -7.47
N LYS A 233 11.72 6.52 -6.60
CA LYS A 233 12.96 7.29 -6.40
C LYS A 233 13.71 6.94 -5.12
N THR A 234 13.08 6.24 -4.20
CA THR A 234 13.64 5.85 -2.91
C THR A 234 13.25 4.43 -2.55
N ALA A 235 13.85 3.89 -1.50
CA ALA A 235 13.50 2.58 -0.96
C ALA A 235 12.17 2.60 -0.13
N ALA A 236 11.54 3.77 0.05
CA ALA A 236 10.32 3.89 0.85
C ALA A 236 9.11 3.30 0.12
N GLY A 237 8.48 2.30 0.74
CA GLY A 237 7.19 1.77 0.30
C GLY A 237 6.00 2.58 0.80
N VAL A 238 4.79 2.19 0.37
CA VAL A 238 3.52 2.81 0.83
C VAL A 238 3.40 2.77 2.34
N GLY A 239 3.80 1.66 2.98
CA GLY A 239 3.78 1.50 4.42
C GLY A 239 4.66 2.50 5.16
N ASP A 240 5.88 2.77 4.65
CA ASP A 240 6.80 3.74 5.25
C ASP A 240 6.23 5.16 5.22
N LEU A 241 5.69 5.57 4.06
CA LEU A 241 5.01 6.85 3.92
C LEU A 241 3.76 6.93 4.82
N GLY A 242 3.04 5.81 4.97
CA GLY A 242 1.89 5.71 5.86
C GLY A 242 2.23 6.02 7.31
N TYR A 243 3.35 5.53 7.82
CA TYR A 243 3.83 5.87 9.15
C TYR A 243 4.21 7.36 9.26
N ALA A 244 4.91 7.91 8.26
CA ALA A 244 5.26 9.33 8.24
C ALA A 244 4.01 10.23 8.25
N PHE A 245 3.01 9.92 7.42
CA PHE A 245 1.75 10.67 7.39
C PHE A 245 0.98 10.53 8.71
N LYS A 246 0.94 9.35 9.29
CA LYS A 246 0.27 9.11 10.57
C LYS A 246 0.89 9.91 11.72
N TYR A 247 2.21 9.94 11.81
CA TYR A 247 2.90 10.52 12.97
C TYR A 247 3.32 11.99 12.77
N ALA A 248 3.85 12.34 11.61
CA ALA A 248 4.43 13.64 11.37
C ALA A 248 3.52 14.63 10.61
N ALA A 249 2.59 14.15 9.77
CA ALA A 249 1.80 15.01 8.93
C ALA A 249 0.95 16.07 9.69
N PRO A 250 0.32 15.78 10.84
CA PRO A 250 -0.44 16.81 11.55
C PRO A 250 0.45 17.98 11.99
N VAL A 251 1.66 17.70 12.49
CA VAL A 251 2.63 18.74 12.89
C VAL A 251 3.21 19.44 11.67
N ALA A 252 3.59 18.68 10.64
CA ALA A 252 4.13 19.20 9.40
C ALA A 252 3.16 20.19 8.74
N ASN A 253 1.88 19.81 8.62
CA ASN A 253 0.83 20.68 8.08
C ASN A 253 0.67 21.98 8.89
N THR A 254 0.63 21.87 10.22
CA THR A 254 0.54 23.06 11.11
C THR A 254 1.71 24.00 10.91
N LEU A 255 2.90 23.50 10.64
CA LEU A 255 4.11 24.29 10.39
C LEU A 255 4.26 24.73 8.92
N GLY A 256 3.33 24.33 8.04
CA GLY A 256 3.36 24.66 6.63
C GLY A 256 4.36 23.85 5.79
N ILE A 257 4.84 22.71 6.32
CA ILE A 257 5.62 21.72 5.57
C ILE A 257 4.65 20.96 4.65
N LYS A 258 4.93 20.96 3.36
CA LYS A 258 4.09 20.32 2.36
C LYS A 258 4.14 18.78 2.44
N LEU A 259 3.11 18.11 1.93
CA LEU A 259 3.04 16.66 1.80
C LEU A 259 4.28 16.10 1.07
N GLU A 260 4.65 16.74 -0.05
CA GLU A 260 5.77 16.32 -0.89
C GLU A 260 7.11 16.41 -0.14
N GLU A 261 7.30 17.45 0.66
CA GLU A 261 8.51 17.64 1.46
C GLU A 261 8.62 16.60 2.59
N LEU A 262 7.50 16.30 3.24
CA LEU A 262 7.43 15.24 4.25
C LEU A 262 7.71 13.87 3.62
N ALA A 263 7.10 13.57 2.48
CA ALA A 263 7.31 12.32 1.74
C ALA A 263 8.78 12.20 1.26
N ALA A 264 9.35 13.28 0.70
CA ALA A 264 10.74 13.33 0.26
C ALA A 264 11.70 13.05 1.42
N SER A 265 11.51 13.72 2.55
CA SER A 265 12.35 13.55 3.74
C SER A 265 12.23 12.14 4.32
N THR A 266 11.03 11.57 4.33
CA THR A 266 10.80 10.18 4.75
C THR A 266 11.53 9.21 3.81
N GLY A 267 11.38 9.38 2.49
CA GLY A 267 12.05 8.55 1.50
C GLY A 267 13.57 8.56 1.65
N LEU A 268 14.16 9.73 1.81
CA LEU A 268 15.59 9.89 2.02
C LEU A 268 16.09 9.26 3.34
N LEU A 269 15.27 9.27 4.40
CA LEU A 269 15.59 8.58 5.65
C LEU A 269 15.51 7.06 5.50
N VAL A 270 14.53 6.55 4.75
CA VAL A 270 14.42 5.13 4.44
C VAL A 270 15.61 4.65 3.58
N ASP A 271 16.09 5.45 2.63
CA ASP A 271 17.31 5.19 1.87
C ASP A 271 18.56 5.06 2.78
N LYS A 272 18.57 5.78 3.91
CA LYS A 272 19.61 5.66 4.94
C LYS A 272 19.41 4.49 5.90
N GLY A 273 18.40 3.66 5.68
CA GLY A 273 18.13 2.44 6.43
C GLY A 273 17.20 2.61 7.64
N LEU A 274 16.58 3.78 7.82
CA LEU A 274 15.57 3.95 8.87
C LEU A 274 14.23 3.33 8.40
N ALA A 275 13.55 2.63 9.32
CA ALA A 275 12.17 2.23 9.06
C ALA A 275 11.24 3.46 9.01
N GLY A 276 10.18 3.41 8.20
CA GLY A 276 9.25 4.52 8.05
C GLY A 276 8.63 5.02 9.37
N GLU A 277 8.40 4.12 10.32
CA GLU A 277 7.95 4.48 11.68
C GLU A 277 8.97 5.32 12.43
N GLN A 278 10.25 4.95 12.37
CA GLN A 278 11.34 5.68 12.98
C GLN A 278 11.51 7.05 12.32
N ALA A 279 11.48 7.09 10.99
CA ALA A 279 11.56 8.33 10.22
C ALA A 279 10.41 9.29 10.56
N GLY A 280 9.16 8.81 10.57
CA GLY A 280 7.99 9.61 10.91
C GLY A 280 8.02 10.14 12.35
N THR A 281 8.42 9.31 13.31
CA THR A 281 8.54 9.70 14.71
C THR A 281 9.63 10.74 14.90
N ALA A 282 10.81 10.54 14.31
CA ALA A 282 11.94 11.47 14.40
C ALA A 282 11.62 12.83 13.75
N LEU A 283 10.99 12.82 12.56
CA LEU A 283 10.54 14.04 11.91
C LEU A 283 9.53 14.82 12.79
N ARG A 284 8.52 14.13 13.34
CA ARG A 284 7.57 14.75 14.25
C ARG A 284 8.25 15.38 15.46
N MET A 285 9.12 14.63 16.14
CA MET A 285 9.80 15.12 17.35
C MET A 285 10.69 16.32 17.03
N SER A 286 11.43 16.27 15.92
CA SER A 286 12.30 17.37 15.49
C SER A 286 11.51 18.62 15.15
N LEU A 287 10.40 18.50 14.42
CA LEU A 287 9.52 19.61 14.08
C LEU A 287 8.93 20.27 15.34
N ILE A 288 8.48 19.47 16.30
CA ILE A 288 7.96 20.00 17.58
C ILE A 288 9.08 20.74 18.35
N ARG A 289 10.28 20.15 18.48
CA ARG A 289 11.39 20.78 19.22
C ARG A 289 11.91 22.04 18.53
N LEU A 290 11.91 22.07 17.20
CA LEU A 290 12.28 23.29 16.47
C LEU A 290 11.20 24.39 16.58
N SER A 291 9.93 24.04 16.68
CA SER A 291 8.85 25.02 16.83
C SER A 291 8.75 25.60 18.27
N LYS A 292 9.11 24.79 19.26
CA LYS A 292 9.15 25.17 20.68
C LYS A 292 10.38 24.54 21.35
N PRO A 293 11.56 25.10 21.13
CA PRO A 293 12.79 24.52 21.67
C PRO A 293 12.85 24.65 23.21
N PRO A 294 13.28 23.59 23.92
CA PRO A 294 13.72 23.73 25.31
C PRO A 294 14.90 24.71 25.45
N ALA A 295 15.13 25.24 26.65
CA ALA A 295 16.14 26.29 26.90
C ALA A 295 17.54 25.92 26.36
N GLU A 296 17.97 24.67 26.55
CA GLU A 296 19.26 24.17 26.07
C GLU A 296 19.31 24.11 24.52
N ALA A 297 18.22 23.68 23.88
CA ALA A 297 18.13 23.67 22.42
C ALA A 297 18.07 25.08 21.85
N GLU A 298 17.36 26.00 22.51
CA GLU A 298 17.33 27.41 22.11
C GLU A 298 18.71 28.06 22.20
N ALA A 299 19.47 27.80 23.26
CA ALA A 299 20.84 28.26 23.41
C ALA A 299 21.75 27.70 22.28
N ALA A 300 21.66 26.42 22.02
CA ALA A 300 22.44 25.75 20.94
C ALA A 300 22.07 26.29 19.54
N LEU A 301 20.80 26.53 19.27
CA LEU A 301 20.35 27.17 18.02
C LEU A 301 20.88 28.57 17.85
N LYS A 302 20.89 29.38 18.93
CA LYS A 302 21.46 30.74 18.96
C LYS A 302 22.97 30.72 18.72
N GLU A 303 23.70 29.83 19.37
CA GLU A 303 25.14 29.65 19.19
C GLU A 303 25.50 29.31 17.75
N LEU A 304 24.73 28.42 17.13
CA LEU A 304 24.88 28.04 15.72
C LEU A 304 24.31 29.08 14.74
N ASN A 305 23.66 30.14 15.24
CA ASN A 305 22.96 31.12 14.43
C ASN A 305 21.91 30.50 13.48
N ILE A 306 21.22 29.45 13.94
CA ILE A 306 20.15 28.76 13.22
C ILE A 306 18.80 29.26 13.78
N THR A 307 17.89 29.60 12.88
CA THR A 307 16.49 29.91 13.23
C THR A 307 15.55 28.94 12.52
N ALA A 308 14.56 28.43 13.23
CA ALA A 308 13.55 27.54 12.64
C ALA A 308 12.56 28.29 11.73
N THR A 309 12.43 29.60 11.91
CA THR A 309 11.52 30.46 11.13
C THR A 309 12.30 31.46 10.27
N ASP A 310 11.67 31.91 9.20
CA ASP A 310 12.16 32.98 8.36
C ASP A 310 11.84 34.37 8.99
N SER A 311 12.24 35.44 8.30
CA SER A 311 12.01 36.81 8.72
C SER A 311 10.52 37.21 8.79
N LYS A 312 9.61 36.40 8.20
CA LYS A 312 8.16 36.60 8.25
C LYS A 312 7.49 35.72 9.30
N GLY A 313 8.26 34.97 10.10
CA GLY A 313 7.76 34.06 11.11
C GLY A 313 7.25 32.72 10.55
N LYS A 314 7.42 32.45 9.25
CA LYS A 314 7.05 31.17 8.64
C LYS A 314 8.13 30.13 8.92
N PHE A 315 7.72 28.90 9.27
CA PHE A 315 8.65 27.78 9.46
C PHE A 315 9.40 27.48 8.16
N LYS A 316 10.72 27.31 8.26
CA LYS A 316 11.60 27.05 7.13
C LYS A 316 11.41 25.61 6.62
N SER A 317 11.64 25.40 5.32
CA SER A 317 11.69 24.05 4.75
C SER A 317 12.83 23.24 5.35
N LEU A 318 12.69 21.91 5.36
CA LEU A 318 13.73 20.99 5.84
C LEU A 318 15.03 21.12 5.02
N ALA A 319 14.91 21.39 3.71
CA ALA A 319 16.06 21.72 2.86
C ALA A 319 16.77 23.00 3.31
N THR A 320 16.02 24.05 3.68
CA THR A 320 16.62 25.30 4.21
C THR A 320 17.28 25.06 5.56
N LEU A 321 16.63 24.30 6.44
CA LEU A 321 17.22 23.94 7.74
C LEU A 321 18.49 23.08 7.59
N ALA A 322 18.52 22.16 6.62
CA ALA A 322 19.71 21.39 6.30
C ALA A 322 20.85 22.29 5.82
N LYS A 323 20.55 23.29 4.98
CA LYS A 323 21.54 24.28 4.52
C LYS A 323 22.09 25.13 5.65
N ASP A 324 21.21 25.60 6.55
CA ASP A 324 21.61 26.38 7.72
C ASP A 324 22.49 25.54 8.64
N TRP A 325 22.12 24.26 8.86
CA TRP A 325 22.90 23.29 9.62
C TRP A 325 24.29 23.07 9.01
N GLU A 326 24.35 22.74 7.71
CA GLU A 326 25.61 22.49 6.99
C GLU A 326 26.57 23.69 7.15
N LYS A 327 26.08 24.90 6.91
CA LYS A 327 26.85 26.13 7.05
C LYS A 327 27.33 26.37 8.48
N ALA A 328 26.45 26.19 9.45
CA ALA A 328 26.74 26.45 10.86
C ALA A 328 27.76 25.47 11.45
N THR A 329 27.69 24.20 10.98
CA THR A 329 28.52 23.12 11.52
C THR A 329 29.75 22.79 10.67
N ALA A 330 30.03 23.56 9.62
CA ALA A 330 31.14 23.30 8.68
C ALA A 330 32.52 23.23 9.35
N LYS A 331 32.71 23.92 10.46
CA LYS A 331 33.99 23.95 11.21
C LYS A 331 33.99 23.07 12.46
N LEU A 332 32.88 22.38 12.74
CA LEU A 332 32.75 21.53 13.92
C LEU A 332 33.28 20.13 13.64
N SER A 333 33.81 19.48 14.68
CA SER A 333 34.10 18.04 14.63
C SER A 333 32.83 17.22 14.58
N GLU A 334 32.90 15.97 14.11
CA GLU A 334 31.74 15.05 14.06
C GLU A 334 31.13 14.84 15.46
N THR A 335 31.96 14.75 16.50
CA THR A 335 31.49 14.64 17.88
C THR A 335 30.66 15.86 18.29
N GLN A 336 31.12 17.09 17.96
CA GLN A 336 30.36 18.31 18.24
C GLN A 336 29.04 18.37 17.45
N LYS A 337 29.03 17.95 16.19
CA LYS A 337 27.81 17.85 15.39
C LYS A 337 26.78 16.91 16.05
N VAL A 338 27.21 15.74 16.53
CA VAL A 338 26.35 14.80 17.24
C VAL A 338 25.80 15.41 18.55
N GLN A 339 26.64 16.12 19.31
CA GLN A 339 26.23 16.79 20.55
C GLN A 339 25.17 17.86 20.29
N TYR A 340 25.42 18.77 19.32
CA TYR A 340 24.44 19.80 18.94
C TYR A 340 23.14 19.18 18.42
N ALA A 341 23.23 18.15 17.59
CA ALA A 341 22.05 17.45 17.07
C ALA A 341 21.23 16.81 18.21
N ALA A 342 21.89 16.16 19.17
CA ALA A 342 21.22 15.55 20.32
C ALA A 342 20.56 16.63 21.21
N THR A 343 21.21 17.77 21.40
CA THR A 343 20.65 18.91 22.16
C THR A 343 19.45 19.53 21.45
N ILE A 344 19.56 19.79 20.15
CA ILE A 344 18.51 20.47 19.36
C ILE A 344 17.32 19.55 19.09
N PHE A 345 17.56 18.37 18.52
CA PHE A 345 16.50 17.46 18.06
C PHE A 345 16.07 16.45 19.12
N GLY A 346 16.87 16.26 20.18
CA GLY A 346 16.73 15.18 21.15
C GLY A 346 17.47 13.93 20.72
N VAL A 347 17.91 13.13 21.68
CA VAL A 347 18.76 11.95 21.47
C VAL A 347 18.13 10.97 20.45
N GLU A 348 16.83 10.72 20.58
CA GLU A 348 16.10 9.76 19.74
C GLU A 348 15.98 10.21 18.27
N ALA A 349 15.81 11.52 18.03
CA ALA A 349 15.63 12.06 16.69
C ALA A 349 16.95 12.53 16.03
N SER A 350 18.02 12.70 16.83
CA SER A 350 19.28 13.26 16.36
C SER A 350 19.91 12.47 15.21
N THR A 351 19.91 11.15 15.32
CA THR A 351 20.47 10.26 14.29
C THR A 351 19.72 10.41 12.97
N ALA A 352 18.38 10.47 13.01
CA ALA A 352 17.57 10.66 11.81
C ALA A 352 17.83 12.03 11.18
N MET A 353 17.89 13.11 11.98
CA MET A 353 18.12 14.44 11.45
C MET A 353 19.54 14.61 10.90
N LEU A 354 20.54 14.06 11.56
CA LEU A 354 21.91 14.01 11.01
C LEU A 354 21.94 13.23 9.69
N SER A 355 21.28 12.10 9.62
CA SER A 355 21.17 11.30 8.39
C SER A 355 20.48 12.07 7.28
N LEU A 356 19.36 12.76 7.56
CA LEU A 356 18.67 13.59 6.59
C LEU A 356 19.55 14.76 6.11
N PHE A 357 20.16 15.50 7.02
CA PHE A 357 20.98 16.65 6.67
C PHE A 357 22.29 16.27 5.96
N SER A 358 22.83 15.07 6.24
CA SER A 358 23.98 14.54 5.50
C SER A 358 23.69 14.23 4.04
N THR A 359 22.43 14.15 3.63
CA THR A 359 22.10 14.00 2.20
C THR A 359 22.30 15.30 1.41
N GLY A 360 22.41 16.42 2.10
CA GLY A 360 22.56 17.76 1.55
C GLY A 360 21.23 18.44 1.22
N PRO A 361 21.19 19.78 1.35
CA PRO A 361 19.99 20.59 1.09
C PRO A 361 19.51 20.49 -0.37
N GLU A 362 20.44 20.37 -1.32
CA GLU A 362 20.16 20.22 -2.75
C GLU A 362 19.37 18.95 -3.02
N LYS A 363 19.78 17.81 -2.41
CA LYS A 363 19.11 16.51 -2.61
C LYS A 363 17.71 16.51 -1.99
N ILE A 364 17.52 17.11 -0.81
CA ILE A 364 16.21 17.26 -0.19
C ILE A 364 15.29 18.09 -1.09
N ASN A 365 15.79 19.22 -1.62
CA ASN A 365 15.02 20.09 -2.49
C ASN A 365 14.73 19.44 -3.86
N GLU A 366 15.70 18.76 -4.46
CA GLU A 366 15.53 18.00 -5.70
C GLU A 366 14.43 16.95 -5.55
N MET A 367 14.46 16.16 -4.48
CA MET A 367 13.47 15.15 -4.21
C MET A 367 12.09 15.78 -3.99
N THR A 368 11.97 16.81 -3.16
CA THR A 368 10.72 17.55 -2.95
C THR A 368 10.14 18.07 -4.26
N THR A 369 10.97 18.72 -5.09
CA THR A 369 10.58 19.23 -6.40
C THR A 369 10.13 18.11 -7.35
N ALA A 370 10.80 16.95 -7.31
CA ALA A 370 10.41 15.80 -8.10
C ALA A 370 9.03 15.27 -7.69
N LEU A 371 8.74 15.25 -6.40
CA LEU A 371 7.42 14.86 -5.87
C LEU A 371 6.34 15.91 -6.17
N GLU A 372 6.65 17.21 -6.12
CA GLU A 372 5.73 18.28 -6.54
C GLU A 372 5.35 18.18 -8.04
N LYS A 373 6.24 17.61 -8.86
CA LYS A 373 6.04 17.38 -10.29
C LYS A 373 5.59 15.95 -10.61
N SER A 374 5.11 15.21 -9.63
CA SER A 374 4.77 13.79 -9.77
C SER A 374 3.51 13.50 -10.61
N GLY A 375 2.81 14.50 -11.07
CA GLY A 375 1.52 14.33 -11.76
C GLY A 375 1.50 13.17 -12.77
N CYS A 376 0.50 12.33 -12.67
CA CYS A 376 0.31 11.07 -13.41
C CYS A 376 1.37 9.98 -13.11
N ALA A 377 2.16 10.08 -12.04
CA ALA A 377 3.17 9.08 -11.72
C ALA A 377 2.53 7.73 -11.35
N ALA A 378 1.46 7.74 -10.56
CA ALA A 378 0.72 6.53 -10.19
C ALA A 378 0.12 5.85 -11.42
N SER A 379 -0.55 6.59 -12.30
CA SER A 379 -1.15 6.03 -13.52
C SER A 379 -0.09 5.46 -14.47
N LYS A 380 1.04 6.14 -14.66
CA LYS A 380 2.14 5.63 -15.50
C LYS A 380 2.78 4.38 -14.90
N ALA A 381 2.99 4.35 -13.60
CA ALA A 381 3.52 3.17 -12.91
C ALA A 381 2.53 2.00 -13.00
N ALA A 382 1.22 2.25 -12.85
CA ALA A 382 0.17 1.26 -13.01
C ALA A 382 0.13 0.69 -14.44
N GLU A 383 0.27 1.53 -15.47
CA GLU A 383 0.36 1.09 -16.88
C GLU A 383 1.57 0.17 -17.10
N ILE A 384 2.76 0.55 -16.61
CA ILE A 384 3.96 -0.28 -16.72
C ILE A 384 3.77 -1.63 -15.98
N MET A 385 3.12 -1.62 -14.82
CA MET A 385 2.83 -2.84 -14.07
C MET A 385 1.81 -3.74 -14.76
N LYS A 386 0.89 -3.17 -15.54
CA LYS A 386 -0.09 -3.91 -16.36
C LYS A 386 0.51 -4.44 -17.67
N ASP A 387 1.49 -3.76 -18.24
CA ASP A 387 2.15 -4.12 -19.51
C ASP A 387 3.16 -5.28 -19.32
N ASN A 388 2.76 -6.28 -18.55
CA ASN A 388 3.49 -7.52 -18.39
C ASN A 388 2.60 -8.69 -18.82
N TYR A 389 3.19 -9.89 -18.96
CA TYR A 389 2.49 -11.10 -19.44
C TYR A 389 1.23 -11.46 -18.63
N ALA A 390 1.13 -11.04 -17.37
CA ALA A 390 -0.06 -11.24 -16.55
C ALA A 390 -1.14 -10.17 -16.79
N GLY A 391 -0.73 -8.97 -17.22
CA GLY A 391 -1.63 -7.85 -17.52
C GLY A 391 -2.21 -7.88 -18.93
N SER A 392 -1.63 -8.69 -19.83
CA SER A 392 -2.08 -8.82 -21.23
C SER A 392 -3.16 -9.89 -21.43
N LYS A 393 -3.72 -10.46 -20.36
CA LYS A 393 -4.86 -11.37 -20.34
C LYS A 393 -6.05 -10.74 -19.66
#